data_7c11c242e1ff168b5c9ec64ca81b6bbe
#
_entry.id   7c11c242e1ff168b5c9ec64ca81b6bbe
#
_cell.length_a   1.000
_cell.length_b   1.000
_cell.length_c   1.000
_cell.angle_alpha   90.00
_cell.angle_beta   90.00
_cell.angle_gamma   90.00
#
_symmetry.space_group_name_H-M   'P 1'
#
loop_
_entity.id
_entity.type
_entity.pdbx_description
1 polymer ?
#
loop_
_entity_poly.entity_id
_entity_poly.type
_entity_poly.pdbx_seq_one_letter_code
_entity_poly.pdbx_strand_id
1 'polypeptide(L)'
;MRNIQTCILALLVAALMLLGLTACGEEIAGLTENVFSEPEITETAVSEEIPDEPETPEAPEAEADTGTSDSAVTEGEYYYDLEHVVLYLDRYGVLPDNYITKDEASALGWEGGSVENYLDGAAIGGDRFGNREGLLPEASGRSYTECDIDTDGQSSRGAKRLVFSNDGLYFYTEDHYETFDELVVTETQEVAWK
;
A
#
# COMPACT_ATOMS: atom_id res chain seq x y z
N MET A 1 23.71 -30.74 -31.79
CA MET A 1 23.37 -29.73 -32.82
C MET A 1 22.93 -28.50 -32.10
N ARG A 2 23.82 -27.55 -31.90
CA ARG A 2 23.57 -26.28 -31.16
C ARG A 2 22.97 -25.27 -32.13
N ASN A 3 21.82 -24.70 -31.75
CA ASN A 3 20.96 -23.87 -32.58
C ASN A 3 21.67 -22.61 -33.09
N ILE A 4 21.81 -22.52 -34.41
CA ILE A 4 22.34 -21.40 -35.18
C ILE A 4 21.43 -20.15 -35.06
N GLN A 5 20.22 -20.27 -34.53
CA GLN A 5 19.27 -19.16 -34.36
C GLN A 5 19.62 -18.16 -33.23
N THR A 6 20.44 -18.56 -32.27
CA THR A 6 20.81 -17.66 -31.13
C THR A 6 21.94 -16.69 -31.50
N CYS A 7 22.68 -16.92 -32.56
CA CYS A 7 23.78 -16.02 -32.99
C CYS A 7 23.33 -14.88 -33.92
N ILE A 8 22.16 -14.96 -34.55
CA ILE A 8 21.69 -13.94 -35.49
C ILE A 8 20.99 -12.77 -34.75
N LEU A 9 20.43 -13.03 -33.56
CA LEU A 9 19.75 -11.98 -32.78
C LEU A 9 20.72 -11.03 -32.03
N ALA A 10 21.96 -11.48 -31.79
CA ALA A 10 22.99 -10.68 -31.11
C ALA A 10 23.68 -9.66 -32.01
N LEU A 11 23.59 -9.78 -33.34
CA LEU A 11 24.24 -8.88 -34.29
C LEU A 11 23.37 -7.71 -34.76
N LEU A 12 22.07 -7.73 -34.52
CA LEU A 12 21.15 -6.67 -34.93
C LEU A 12 20.98 -5.55 -33.87
N VAL A 13 21.40 -5.75 -32.63
CA VAL A 13 21.31 -4.74 -31.56
C VAL A 13 22.54 -3.81 -31.50
N ALA A 14 23.67 -4.18 -32.15
CA ALA A 14 24.90 -3.39 -32.14
C ALA A 14 24.97 -2.30 -33.23
N ALA A 15 24.03 -2.21 -34.14
CA ALA A 15 24.07 -1.31 -35.29
C ALA A 15 23.23 -0.01 -35.13
N LEU A 16 22.52 0.19 -34.00
CA LEU A 16 21.60 1.34 -33.82
C LEU A 16 22.12 2.43 -32.87
N MET A 17 23.37 2.38 -32.41
CA MET A 17 23.93 3.32 -31.42
C MET A 17 24.96 4.31 -31.99
N LEU A 18 24.95 4.62 -33.31
CA LEU A 18 25.94 5.52 -33.91
C LEU A 18 25.35 6.48 -34.95
N LEU A 19 24.38 7.33 -34.52
CA LEU A 19 24.07 8.54 -35.33
C LEU A 19 23.24 9.52 -34.46
N GLY A 20 23.86 10.58 -33.98
CA GLY A 20 23.12 11.72 -33.43
C GLY A 20 23.86 12.61 -32.47
N LEU A 21 25.08 13.05 -32.82
CA LEU A 21 25.73 14.21 -32.21
C LEU A 21 25.80 15.31 -33.25
N THR A 22 25.06 16.41 -33.07
CA THR A 22 25.29 17.81 -33.53
C THR A 22 24.03 18.59 -33.17
N ALA A 23 23.99 19.76 -32.62
CA ALA A 23 24.88 20.84 -32.34
C ALA A 23 24.05 22.04 -31.86
N CYS A 24 24.66 22.94 -31.09
CA CYS A 24 24.42 24.39 -30.97
C CYS A 24 23.00 24.85 -30.62
N GLY A 25 22.72 25.53 -29.54
CA GLY A 25 23.36 26.81 -29.07
C GLY A 25 22.51 27.97 -29.50
N GLU A 26 21.85 28.69 -28.56
CA GLU A 26 21.72 30.16 -28.60
C GLU A 26 21.06 30.64 -27.29
N GLU A 27 21.81 31.51 -26.60
CA GLU A 27 21.36 32.40 -25.53
C GLU A 27 20.38 33.43 -26.09
N ILE A 28 19.35 33.74 -25.34
CA ILE A 28 18.81 35.11 -25.33
C ILE A 28 18.41 35.50 -23.92
N ALA A 29 19.15 36.47 -23.41
CA ALA A 29 18.82 37.26 -22.25
C ALA A 29 17.59 38.14 -22.53
N GLY A 30 16.68 38.25 -21.59
CA GLY A 30 15.55 39.16 -21.61
C GLY A 30 15.03 39.40 -20.22
N LEU A 31 15.62 40.35 -19.52
CA LEU A 31 15.11 41.01 -18.31
C LEU A 31 13.77 41.69 -18.60
N THR A 32 12.74 41.41 -17.81
CA THR A 32 11.75 42.45 -17.47
C THR A 32 11.27 42.21 -16.03
N GLU A 33 11.68 43.15 -15.19
CA GLU A 33 11.08 43.40 -13.88
C GLU A 33 9.59 43.71 -14.05
N ASN A 34 8.73 43.11 -13.24
CA ASN A 34 7.41 43.66 -12.98
C ASN A 34 7.15 43.70 -11.48
N VAL A 35 7.11 44.95 -11.05
CA VAL A 35 6.78 45.48 -9.75
C VAL A 35 5.46 44.92 -9.24
N PHE A 36 5.49 44.27 -8.08
CA PHE A 36 4.36 43.86 -7.31
C PHE A 36 3.89 45.05 -6.44
N SER A 37 2.72 45.53 -6.71
CA SER A 37 1.99 46.48 -5.83
C SER A 37 1.11 45.74 -4.89
N GLU A 38 1.38 45.90 -3.62
CA GLU A 38 0.61 45.48 -2.46
C GLU A 38 -0.65 46.38 -2.34
N PRO A 39 -1.85 45.87 -2.06
CA PRO A 39 -2.95 46.67 -1.56
C PRO A 39 -3.06 46.61 -0.04
N GLU A 40 -3.09 47.78 0.52
CA GLU A 40 -3.30 48.17 1.88
C GLU A 40 -4.60 47.62 2.50
N ILE A 41 -4.48 47.04 3.70
CA ILE A 41 -5.60 46.57 4.53
C ILE A 41 -6.15 47.75 5.31
N THR A 42 -7.40 48.07 5.06
CA THR A 42 -8.18 48.95 5.95
C THR A 42 -8.91 48.12 7.00
N GLU A 43 -8.50 48.33 8.22
CA GLU A 43 -9.13 47.89 9.45
C GLU A 43 -10.48 48.58 9.61
N THR A 44 -11.55 47.82 9.77
CA THR A 44 -12.81 48.33 10.32
C THR A 44 -13.30 47.36 11.38
N ALA A 45 -13.12 47.77 12.61
CA ALA A 45 -13.70 47.16 13.79
C ALA A 45 -15.21 47.33 13.77
N VAL A 46 -15.96 46.24 13.89
CA VAL A 46 -17.34 46.25 14.38
C VAL A 46 -17.47 45.12 15.41
N SER A 47 -17.65 45.52 16.63
CA SER A 47 -18.14 44.75 17.77
C SER A 47 -19.61 44.46 17.56
N GLU A 48 -20.04 43.17 17.74
CA GLU A 48 -21.37 42.86 18.25
C GLU A 48 -21.52 41.37 18.57
N GLU A 49 -21.79 41.13 19.83
CA GLU A 49 -22.66 40.17 20.52
C GLU A 49 -22.52 38.66 20.17
N ILE A 50 -22.12 37.94 21.20
CA ILE A 50 -22.27 36.50 21.39
C ILE A 50 -23.75 36.20 21.67
N PRO A 51 -24.38 35.33 20.91
CA PRO A 51 -25.49 34.55 21.40
C PRO A 51 -25.12 33.09 21.56
N ASP A 52 -25.28 32.61 22.77
CA ASP A 52 -25.83 31.33 23.20
C ASP A 52 -25.29 30.06 22.53
N GLU A 53 -24.65 29.29 23.34
CA GLU A 53 -24.21 27.90 23.13
C GLU A 53 -25.39 27.01 22.72
N PRO A 54 -25.31 26.29 21.59
CA PRO A 54 -26.15 25.12 21.41
C PRO A 54 -25.37 23.88 21.78
N GLU A 55 -25.97 23.15 22.67
CA GLU A 55 -25.70 21.81 23.17
C GLU A 55 -24.91 20.93 22.20
N THR A 56 -23.79 20.40 22.69
CA THR A 56 -23.03 19.29 22.13
C THR A 56 -23.98 18.14 21.77
N PRO A 57 -24.04 17.70 20.52
CA PRO A 57 -24.65 16.39 20.25
C PRO A 57 -23.69 15.35 20.81
N GLU A 58 -24.21 14.63 21.79
CA GLU A 58 -23.66 13.38 22.30
C GLU A 58 -23.24 12.49 21.13
N ALA A 59 -21.96 12.20 21.02
CA ALA A 59 -21.42 11.23 20.07
C ALA A 59 -22.17 9.91 20.30
N PRO A 60 -22.64 9.23 19.27
CA PRO A 60 -23.17 7.89 19.45
C PRO A 60 -22.04 7.03 19.99
N GLU A 61 -22.24 6.48 21.17
CA GLU A 61 -21.45 5.38 21.69
C GLU A 61 -21.39 4.32 20.57
N ALA A 62 -20.17 4.07 20.10
CA ALA A 62 -19.92 2.91 19.25
C ALA A 62 -20.34 1.68 20.06
N GLU A 63 -21.53 1.17 19.77
CA GLU A 63 -21.91 -0.14 20.22
C GLU A 63 -20.83 -1.08 19.68
N ALA A 64 -20.05 -1.65 20.59
CA ALA A 64 -19.18 -2.76 20.27
C ALA A 64 -20.11 -3.87 19.75
N ASP A 65 -20.14 -4.02 18.44
CA ASP A 65 -20.75 -5.16 17.78
C ASP A 65 -19.99 -6.40 18.25
N THR A 66 -20.51 -7.04 19.31
CA THR A 66 -20.15 -8.39 19.67
C THR A 66 -20.91 -9.35 18.76
N GLY A 67 -20.74 -9.13 17.44
CA GLY A 67 -21.12 -10.11 16.44
C GLY A 67 -20.24 -11.33 16.66
N THR A 68 -20.85 -12.47 16.88
CA THR A 68 -20.21 -13.78 16.77
C THR A 68 -19.59 -13.80 15.37
N SER A 69 -18.27 -13.58 15.28
CA SER A 69 -17.52 -13.68 14.03
C SER A 69 -17.70 -15.11 13.53
N ASP A 70 -18.36 -15.28 12.40
CA ASP A 70 -18.26 -16.51 11.63
C ASP A 70 -16.86 -16.49 10.98
N SER A 71 -15.84 -16.82 11.79
CA SER A 71 -14.42 -16.80 11.43
C SER A 71 -14.06 -17.87 10.39
N ALA A 72 -15.04 -18.43 9.69
CA ALA A 72 -14.83 -19.47 8.71
C ALA A 72 -14.42 -18.87 7.36
N VAL A 73 -13.14 -19.03 7.00
CA VAL A 73 -12.66 -18.66 5.66
C VAL A 73 -12.88 -19.78 4.65
N THR A 74 -13.20 -19.39 3.41
CA THR A 74 -13.45 -20.29 2.27
C THR A 74 -12.47 -20.01 1.14
N GLU A 75 -11.93 -21.06 0.52
CA GLU A 75 -11.02 -20.94 -0.62
C GLU A 75 -11.71 -20.27 -1.81
N GLY A 76 -11.04 -19.29 -2.43
CA GLY A 76 -11.56 -18.53 -3.57
C GLY A 76 -12.42 -17.31 -3.21
N GLU A 77 -12.74 -17.10 -1.94
CA GLU A 77 -13.40 -15.89 -1.49
C GLU A 77 -12.38 -14.76 -1.23
N TYR A 78 -12.84 -13.51 -1.31
CA TYR A 78 -12.03 -12.32 -1.13
C TYR A 78 -12.08 -11.84 0.32
N TYR A 79 -10.92 -11.54 0.87
CA TYR A 79 -10.79 -11.05 2.25
C TYR A 79 -9.82 -9.87 2.30
N TYR A 80 -10.11 -8.88 3.14
CA TYR A 80 -9.32 -7.65 3.25
C TYR A 80 -8.98 -7.31 4.70
N ASP A 81 -9.79 -7.76 5.65
CA ASP A 81 -9.58 -7.51 7.07
C ASP A 81 -8.53 -8.46 7.67
N LEU A 82 -7.94 -7.99 8.76
CA LEU A 82 -6.82 -8.66 9.39
C LEU A 82 -7.15 -10.10 9.83
N GLU A 83 -8.32 -10.31 10.45
CA GLU A 83 -8.69 -11.61 11.00
C GLU A 83 -8.84 -12.67 9.92
N HIS A 84 -9.64 -12.39 8.88
CA HIS A 84 -9.87 -13.36 7.82
C HIS A 84 -8.62 -13.61 6.97
N VAL A 85 -7.79 -12.60 6.72
CA VAL A 85 -6.54 -12.79 5.97
C VAL A 85 -5.55 -13.67 6.75
N VAL A 86 -5.40 -13.47 8.06
CA VAL A 86 -4.55 -14.33 8.91
C VAL A 86 -5.10 -15.77 8.95
N LEU A 87 -6.40 -15.96 9.14
CA LEU A 87 -7.03 -17.29 9.14
C LEU A 87 -6.92 -17.98 7.79
N TYR A 88 -7.03 -17.23 6.69
CA TYR A 88 -6.84 -17.77 5.33
C TYR A 88 -5.41 -18.27 5.12
N LEU A 89 -4.42 -17.47 5.51
CA LEU A 89 -3.01 -17.82 5.47
C LEU A 89 -2.69 -19.05 6.33
N ASP A 90 -3.22 -19.11 7.55
CA ASP A 90 -3.04 -20.25 8.47
C ASP A 90 -3.62 -21.54 7.87
N ARG A 91 -4.79 -21.44 7.24
CA ARG A 91 -5.50 -22.58 6.68
C ARG A 91 -4.96 -23.07 5.35
N TYR A 92 -4.64 -22.16 4.42
CA TYR A 92 -4.30 -22.49 3.03
C TYR A 92 -2.84 -22.26 2.68
N GLY A 93 -2.08 -21.52 3.49
CA GLY A 93 -0.66 -21.22 3.29
C GLY A 93 -0.38 -20.21 2.16
N VAL A 94 -1.41 -19.58 1.61
CA VAL A 94 -1.35 -18.58 0.54
C VAL A 94 -2.28 -17.42 0.86
N LEU A 95 -2.06 -16.26 0.23
CA LEU A 95 -3.00 -15.12 0.30
C LEU A 95 -4.30 -15.44 -0.45
N PRO A 96 -5.44 -14.81 -0.07
CA PRO A 96 -6.66 -14.83 -0.85
C PRO A 96 -6.44 -14.39 -2.31
N ASP A 97 -7.28 -14.87 -3.23
CA ASP A 97 -7.12 -14.67 -4.68
C ASP A 97 -7.24 -13.21 -5.14
N ASN A 98 -7.77 -12.33 -4.29
CA ASN A 98 -7.82 -10.88 -4.55
C ASN A 98 -6.48 -10.15 -4.36
N TYR A 99 -5.47 -10.79 -3.80
CA TYR A 99 -4.15 -10.17 -3.64
C TYR A 99 -3.28 -10.34 -4.89
N ILE A 100 -2.74 -9.23 -5.37
CA ILE A 100 -1.76 -9.19 -6.46
C ILE A 100 -0.50 -8.46 -6.02
N THR A 101 0.64 -8.84 -6.58
CA THR A 101 1.92 -8.19 -6.31
C THR A 101 1.99 -6.79 -6.92
N LYS A 102 2.92 -5.96 -6.45
CA LYS A 102 3.19 -4.63 -7.02
C LYS A 102 3.60 -4.72 -8.49
N ASP A 103 4.33 -5.77 -8.88
CA ASP A 103 4.73 -5.99 -10.28
C ASP A 103 3.52 -6.29 -11.16
N GLU A 104 2.58 -7.13 -10.71
CA GLU A 104 1.33 -7.43 -11.41
C GLU A 104 0.44 -6.18 -11.50
N ALA A 105 0.28 -5.43 -10.41
CA ALA A 105 -0.46 -4.18 -10.42
C ALA A 105 0.16 -3.15 -11.39
N SER A 106 1.48 -3.01 -11.40
CA SER A 106 2.19 -2.12 -12.33
C SER A 106 2.00 -2.52 -13.79
N ALA A 107 1.89 -3.83 -14.09
CA ALA A 107 1.58 -4.31 -15.43
C ALA A 107 0.17 -3.91 -15.90
N LEU A 108 -0.76 -3.63 -14.96
CA LEU A 108 -2.08 -3.06 -15.22
C LEU A 108 -2.07 -1.52 -15.35
N GLY A 109 -0.91 -0.87 -15.15
CA GLY A 109 -0.76 0.58 -15.18
C GLY A 109 -0.86 1.27 -13.82
N TRP A 110 -0.88 0.48 -12.72
CA TRP A 110 -0.91 1.05 -11.38
C TRP A 110 0.43 1.73 -11.02
N GLU A 111 0.35 2.98 -10.56
CA GLU A 111 1.49 3.79 -10.14
C GLU A 111 1.39 4.23 -8.67
N GLY A 112 0.36 3.76 -7.96
CA GLY A 112 0.08 4.09 -6.56
C GLY A 112 -1.40 4.35 -6.30
N GLY A 113 -1.78 4.56 -5.04
CA GLY A 113 -3.17 4.69 -4.61
C GLY A 113 -3.90 3.35 -4.53
N SER A 114 -5.23 3.36 -4.62
CA SER A 114 -6.01 2.12 -4.63
C SER A 114 -5.79 1.33 -5.92
N VAL A 115 -5.50 0.04 -5.79
CA VAL A 115 -5.36 -0.88 -6.92
C VAL A 115 -6.72 -1.28 -7.51
N GLU A 116 -7.81 -1.15 -6.78
CA GLU A 116 -9.18 -1.40 -7.26
C GLU A 116 -9.58 -0.52 -8.45
N ASN A 117 -8.94 0.64 -8.62
CA ASN A 117 -9.12 1.46 -9.82
C ASN A 117 -8.62 0.80 -11.12
N TYR A 118 -7.85 -0.28 -11.03
CA TYR A 118 -7.23 -1.02 -12.14
C TYR A 118 -7.73 -2.45 -12.24
N LEU A 119 -8.07 -3.06 -11.13
CA LEU A 119 -8.63 -4.40 -11.03
C LEU A 119 -9.64 -4.43 -9.89
N ASP A 120 -10.90 -4.62 -10.22
CA ASP A 120 -12.03 -4.66 -9.28
C ASP A 120 -11.78 -5.71 -8.19
N GLY A 121 -11.97 -5.30 -6.93
CA GLY A 121 -11.75 -6.15 -5.77
C GLY A 121 -10.30 -6.53 -5.47
N ALA A 122 -9.30 -5.95 -6.14
CA ALA A 122 -7.90 -6.28 -5.89
C ALA A 122 -7.34 -5.56 -4.66
N ALA A 123 -6.41 -6.23 -3.98
CA ALA A 123 -5.55 -5.68 -2.93
C ALA A 123 -4.07 -5.95 -3.26
N ILE A 124 -3.15 -5.12 -2.75
CA ILE A 124 -1.72 -5.35 -2.94
C ILE A 124 -1.18 -6.31 -1.88
N GLY A 125 -0.51 -7.38 -2.33
CA GLY A 125 0.14 -8.34 -1.43
C GLY A 125 0.95 -9.39 -2.18
N GLY A 126 1.73 -10.17 -1.43
CA GLY A 126 2.59 -11.22 -2.00
C GLY A 126 4.04 -10.77 -2.27
N ASP A 127 4.34 -9.48 -2.09
CA ASP A 127 5.70 -8.97 -2.22
C ASP A 127 6.58 -9.36 -1.02
N ARG A 128 7.87 -9.54 -1.27
CA ARG A 128 8.83 -9.85 -0.23
C ARG A 128 9.06 -8.65 0.70
N PHE A 129 8.87 -8.85 2.00
CA PHE A 129 9.27 -7.89 3.03
C PHE A 129 10.73 -8.12 3.45
N GLY A 130 11.54 -7.07 3.43
CA GLY A 130 13.01 -7.18 3.60
C GLY A 130 13.51 -7.21 5.02
N ASN A 131 12.70 -6.87 6.03
CA ASN A 131 13.07 -6.73 7.46
C ASN A 131 14.42 -6.01 7.68
N ARG A 132 14.67 -4.93 6.93
CA ARG A 132 15.97 -4.25 6.92
C ARG A 132 16.32 -3.58 8.24
N GLU A 133 15.30 -3.14 8.96
CA GLU A 133 15.39 -2.51 10.28
C GLU A 133 15.59 -3.55 11.39
N GLY A 134 15.41 -4.86 11.08
CA GLY A 134 15.57 -5.95 12.04
C GLY A 134 14.52 -5.98 13.13
N LEU A 135 13.33 -5.43 12.88
CA LEU A 135 12.23 -5.37 13.85
C LEU A 135 11.57 -6.73 14.07
N LEU A 136 11.61 -7.61 13.05
CA LEU A 136 11.03 -8.95 13.12
C LEU A 136 12.09 -10.01 13.41
N PRO A 137 11.72 -11.12 14.10
CA PRO A 137 12.65 -12.18 14.48
C PRO A 137 13.33 -12.83 13.27
N GLU A 138 14.66 -12.92 13.27
CA GLU A 138 15.41 -13.59 12.23
C GLU A 138 15.66 -15.07 12.56
N ALA A 139 15.60 -15.92 11.53
CA ALA A 139 16.00 -17.32 11.62
C ALA A 139 16.55 -17.82 10.28
N SER A 140 17.36 -18.90 10.33
CA SER A 140 17.91 -19.49 9.10
C SER A 140 16.79 -20.04 8.21
N GLY A 141 16.72 -19.55 6.98
CA GLY A 141 15.70 -19.93 6.00
C GLY A 141 14.38 -19.20 6.13
N ARG A 142 14.21 -18.30 7.12
CA ARG A 142 13.02 -17.47 7.24
C ARG A 142 13.03 -16.37 6.18
N SER A 143 11.88 -16.19 5.58
CA SER A 143 11.58 -15.07 4.69
C SER A 143 10.21 -14.49 5.05
N TYR A 144 10.04 -13.22 4.80
CA TYR A 144 8.81 -12.49 5.07
C TYR A 144 8.16 -12.02 3.79
N THR A 145 6.83 -12.04 3.79
CA THR A 145 5.95 -11.52 2.74
C THR A 145 5.01 -10.51 3.35
N GLU A 146 4.61 -9.49 2.60
CA GLU A 146 3.71 -8.44 3.06
C GLU A 146 2.41 -8.42 2.25
N CYS A 147 1.32 -7.95 2.87
CA CYS A 147 0.09 -7.59 2.18
C CYS A 147 -0.60 -6.41 2.87
N ASP A 148 -1.43 -5.70 2.11
CA ASP A 148 -2.27 -4.61 2.59
C ASP A 148 -3.46 -5.15 3.38
N ILE A 149 -3.93 -4.39 4.37
CA ILE A 149 -5.09 -4.71 5.19
C ILE A 149 -6.07 -3.54 5.16
N ASP A 150 -7.38 -3.84 5.19
CA ASP A 150 -8.50 -2.90 5.20
C ASP A 150 -8.51 -1.94 3.99
N THR A 151 -8.29 -2.46 2.79
CA THR A 151 -8.24 -1.66 1.55
C THR A 151 -9.52 -1.67 0.74
N ASP A 152 -10.48 -2.52 1.06
CA ASP A 152 -11.76 -2.65 0.35
C ASP A 152 -12.49 -1.29 0.31
N GLY A 153 -12.85 -0.83 -0.89
CA GLY A 153 -13.51 0.45 -1.12
C GLY A 153 -12.72 1.70 -0.73
N GLN A 154 -11.43 1.56 -0.39
CA GLN A 154 -10.60 2.70 0.01
C GLN A 154 -10.00 3.42 -1.21
N SER A 155 -9.84 4.74 -1.12
CA SER A 155 -9.17 5.54 -2.16
C SER A 155 -7.64 5.38 -2.20
N SER A 156 -7.04 4.75 -1.20
CA SER A 156 -5.61 4.52 -1.06
C SER A 156 -5.32 3.23 -0.30
N ARG A 157 -4.07 2.77 -0.35
CA ARG A 157 -3.60 1.58 0.38
C ARG A 157 -3.56 1.74 1.91
N GLY A 158 -3.67 2.98 2.42
CA GLY A 158 -3.49 3.25 3.84
C GLY A 158 -2.11 2.82 4.38
N ALA A 159 -1.97 2.72 5.70
CA ALA A 159 -0.73 2.32 6.38
C ALA A 159 -0.75 0.88 6.93
N LYS A 160 -1.92 0.27 7.04
CA LYS A 160 -2.10 -1.06 7.64
C LYS A 160 -1.50 -2.16 6.77
N ARG A 161 -0.67 -3.02 7.37
CA ARG A 161 -0.04 -4.17 6.70
C ARG A 161 -0.05 -5.38 7.60
N LEU A 162 -0.15 -6.53 6.96
CA LEU A 162 0.23 -7.81 7.56
C LEU A 162 1.56 -8.26 6.94
N VAL A 163 2.51 -8.62 7.79
CA VAL A 163 3.77 -9.25 7.39
C VAL A 163 3.80 -10.65 7.98
N PHE A 164 3.97 -11.65 7.13
CA PHE A 164 3.95 -13.04 7.55
C PHE A 164 5.17 -13.80 7.06
N SER A 165 5.60 -14.79 7.83
CA SER A 165 6.78 -15.58 7.51
C SER A 165 6.41 -16.91 6.85
N ASN A 166 7.36 -17.48 6.10
CA ASN A 166 7.23 -18.82 5.51
C ASN A 166 7.21 -19.96 6.56
N ASP A 167 7.43 -19.66 7.83
CA ASP A 167 7.41 -20.61 8.95
C ASP A 167 6.31 -20.29 9.99
N GLY A 168 5.27 -19.50 9.58
CA GLY A 168 4.01 -19.37 10.32
C GLY A 168 3.99 -18.29 11.40
N LEU A 169 4.77 -17.22 11.27
CA LEU A 169 4.65 -16.04 12.12
C LEU A 169 3.85 -14.96 11.42
N TYR A 170 3.03 -14.22 12.16
CA TYR A 170 2.18 -13.13 11.68
C TYR A 170 2.45 -11.86 12.48
N PHE A 171 2.66 -10.74 11.80
CA PHE A 171 2.94 -9.44 12.39
C PHE A 171 2.08 -8.37 11.72
N TYR A 172 1.32 -7.65 12.52
CA TYR A 172 0.51 -6.53 12.06
C TYR A 172 1.19 -5.20 12.35
N THR A 173 1.03 -4.25 11.45
CA THR A 173 1.42 -2.84 11.62
C THR A 173 0.31 -1.94 11.13
N GLU A 174 0.01 -0.89 11.87
CA GLU A 174 -0.94 0.16 11.47
C GLU A 174 -0.27 1.50 11.13
N ASP A 175 1.04 1.59 11.33
CA ASP A 175 1.88 2.77 11.18
C ASP A 175 2.93 2.66 10.05
N HIS A 176 2.67 1.81 9.06
CA HIS A 176 3.53 1.60 7.88
C HIS A 176 4.94 1.12 8.26
N TYR A 177 5.00 0.06 9.07
CA TYR A 177 6.20 -0.68 9.49
C TYR A 177 7.06 0.01 10.57
N GLU A 178 6.57 1.05 11.27
CA GLU A 178 7.28 1.67 12.38
C GLU A 178 7.25 0.76 13.61
N THR A 179 6.09 0.13 13.88
CA THR A 179 5.90 -0.86 14.95
C THR A 179 5.19 -2.10 14.45
N PHE A 180 5.32 -3.20 15.19
CA PHE A 180 4.66 -4.47 14.87
C PHE A 180 4.09 -5.12 16.12
N ASP A 181 2.88 -5.63 15.99
CA ASP A 181 2.23 -6.50 16.95
C ASP A 181 2.22 -7.94 16.42
N GLU A 182 2.70 -8.90 17.22
CA GLU A 182 2.69 -10.31 16.83
C GLU A 182 1.31 -10.93 17.07
N LEU A 183 0.83 -11.69 16.09
CA LEU A 183 -0.45 -12.40 16.13
C LEU A 183 -0.23 -13.89 16.18
N VAL A 184 -1.21 -14.59 16.75
CA VAL A 184 -1.27 -16.07 16.76
C VAL A 184 -2.67 -16.52 16.38
N VAL A 185 -2.77 -17.64 15.69
CA VAL A 185 -4.03 -18.34 15.48
C VAL A 185 -4.17 -19.38 16.60
N THR A 186 -5.29 -19.33 17.32
CA THR A 186 -5.58 -20.23 18.44
C THR A 186 -6.07 -21.59 17.94
N GLU A 187 -6.13 -22.57 18.83
CA GLU A 187 -6.72 -23.88 18.53
C GLU A 187 -8.22 -23.81 18.16
N THR A 188 -8.90 -22.73 18.57
CA THR A 188 -10.30 -22.44 18.22
C THR A 188 -10.46 -21.68 16.91
N GLN A 189 -9.38 -21.49 16.14
CA GLN A 189 -9.37 -20.75 14.88
C GLN A 189 -9.80 -19.29 15.06
N GLU A 190 -9.25 -18.64 16.06
CA GLU A 190 -9.40 -17.21 16.34
C GLU A 190 -8.04 -16.55 16.29
N VAL A 191 -7.97 -15.31 15.79
CA VAL A 191 -6.76 -14.51 15.80
C VAL A 191 -6.62 -13.79 17.14
N ALA A 192 -5.48 -13.91 17.77
CA ALA A 192 -5.19 -13.26 19.05
C ALA A 192 -3.84 -12.53 19.00
N TRP A 193 -3.77 -11.44 19.77
CA TRP A 193 -2.51 -10.72 20.01
C TRP A 193 -1.64 -11.52 20.99
N LYS A 194 -0.34 -11.59 20.72
CA LYS A 194 0.61 -12.33 21.55
C LYS A 194 1.21 -11.49 22.67
#